data_b5f37aede523f22dc9c7cc7d5ef82d7d
#
_entry.id   b5f37aede523f22dc9c7cc7d5ef82d7d
#
_cell.length_a   1.000
_cell.length_b   1.000
_cell.length_c   1.000
_cell.angle_alpha   90.00
_cell.angle_beta   90.00
_cell.angle_gamma   90.00
#
_symmetry.space_group_name_H-M   'P 1'
#
loop_
_entity.id
_entity.type
_entity.pdbx_description
1 polymer ?
#
loop_
_entity_poly.entity_id
_entity_poly.type
_entity_poly.pdbx_seq_one_letter_code
_entity_poly.pdbx_strand_id
1 'polypeptide(L)'
;MEPYAGKAKVPRRKAKLRIPREDFIAESDAESYAIAIDPSGKLTWKSNAIEGEHVITVISERVSDDYLAFLQSKGVSYLFGGRADIDLSKVLVKLRKHFGIRKLLLEGGGRINGSFLAADLIDELSVLIAPVADGSIGTPTLFDVEAQRGPARNLRLISVQKLKGDVVWLRYKI
;
A
#
# COMPACT_ATOMS: atom_id res chain seq x y z
N MET A 1 -2.61 8.33 2.05
CA MET A 1 -3.21 7.52 3.16
C MET A 1 -3.32 8.26 4.49
N GLU A 2 -2.43 9.18 4.83
CA GLU A 2 -2.51 9.93 6.11
C GLU A 2 -3.81 10.72 6.38
N PRO A 3 -4.52 11.27 5.38
CA PRO A 3 -5.80 11.94 5.66
C PRO A 3 -6.91 10.99 6.15
N TYR A 4 -6.83 9.72 5.82
CA TYR A 4 -7.85 8.72 6.15
C TYR A 4 -7.47 7.86 7.37
N ALA A 5 -6.18 7.79 7.71
CA ALA A 5 -5.67 7.03 8.84
C ALA A 5 -5.05 7.96 9.89
N GLY A 6 -5.50 7.85 11.14
CA GLY A 6 -4.89 8.55 12.28
C GLY A 6 -3.61 7.85 12.77
N LYS A 7 -2.80 8.57 13.57
CA LYS A 7 -1.72 7.94 14.34
C LYS A 7 -2.30 7.20 15.55
N ALA A 8 -1.93 5.93 15.69
CA ALA A 8 -2.53 5.05 16.68
C ALA A 8 -2.26 5.45 18.14
N LYS A 9 -3.32 5.76 18.87
CA LYS A 9 -3.40 5.39 20.29
C LYS A 9 -4.36 4.21 20.38
N VAL A 10 -3.85 3.00 20.10
CA VAL A 10 -4.65 1.78 20.28
C VAL A 10 -4.94 1.60 21.77
N PRO A 11 -6.22 1.43 22.18
CA PRO A 11 -6.56 1.22 23.58
C PRO A 11 -5.86 -0.04 24.10
N ARG A 12 -5.08 0.06 25.17
CA ARG A 12 -4.52 -1.11 25.84
C ARG A 12 -5.65 -1.87 26.53
N ARG A 13 -5.86 -3.12 26.16
CA ARG A 13 -6.81 -3.99 26.84
C ARG A 13 -6.24 -4.50 28.15
N LYS A 14 -7.08 -4.59 29.21
CA LYS A 14 -6.69 -5.14 30.53
C LYS A 14 -6.46 -6.66 30.51
N ALA A 15 -6.99 -7.39 29.55
CA ALA A 15 -6.79 -8.84 29.41
C ALA A 15 -5.73 -9.13 28.36
N LYS A 16 -4.77 -10.01 28.67
CA LYS A 16 -3.78 -10.54 27.70
C LYS A 16 -4.50 -11.53 26.76
N LEU A 17 -5.18 -11.01 25.76
CA LEU A 17 -5.72 -11.82 24.69
C LEU A 17 -4.55 -12.17 23.74
N ARG A 18 -4.33 -13.44 23.49
CA ARG A 18 -3.36 -13.89 22.49
C ARG A 18 -4.12 -14.14 21.18
N ILE A 19 -3.84 -13.32 20.17
CA ILE A 19 -4.46 -13.45 18.85
C ILE A 19 -3.48 -14.22 17.93
N PRO A 20 -3.96 -15.29 17.26
CA PRO A 20 -3.16 -16.04 16.29
C PRO A 20 -2.59 -15.13 15.20
N ARG A 21 -1.41 -15.45 14.68
CA ARG A 21 -0.77 -14.75 13.57
C ARG A 21 -1.27 -15.32 12.23
N GLU A 22 -2.58 -15.20 12.03
CA GLU A 22 -3.29 -15.64 10.84
C GLU A 22 -3.95 -14.45 10.16
N ASP A 23 -4.10 -14.54 8.84
CA ASP A 23 -4.77 -13.50 8.07
C ASP A 23 -6.25 -13.40 8.54
N PHE A 24 -6.76 -12.19 8.62
CA PHE A 24 -8.16 -11.93 8.97
C PHE A 24 -8.88 -11.30 7.78
N ILE A 25 -9.89 -11.97 7.30
CA ILE A 25 -10.71 -11.54 6.16
C ILE A 25 -12.08 -11.18 6.72
N ALA A 26 -12.36 -9.89 6.85
CA ALA A 26 -13.66 -9.41 7.26
C ALA A 26 -14.68 -9.56 6.12
N GLU A 27 -15.93 -9.78 6.46
CA GLU A 27 -17.03 -9.77 5.50
C GLU A 27 -17.16 -8.38 4.89
N SER A 28 -17.26 -8.30 3.56
CA SER A 28 -17.41 -7.07 2.81
C SER A 28 -18.02 -7.35 1.44
N ASP A 29 -18.98 -6.52 1.06
CA ASP A 29 -19.60 -6.52 -0.28
C ASP A 29 -18.89 -5.53 -1.24
N ALA A 30 -17.71 -5.05 -0.86
CA ALA A 30 -16.96 -4.07 -1.65
C ALA A 30 -16.39 -4.70 -2.94
N GLU A 31 -16.54 -3.99 -4.05
CA GLU A 31 -15.97 -4.35 -5.35
C GLU A 31 -14.53 -3.85 -5.53
N SER A 32 -14.11 -2.90 -4.69
CA SER A 32 -12.77 -2.31 -4.69
C SER A 32 -12.19 -2.24 -3.28
N TYR A 33 -10.87 -2.11 -3.21
CA TYR A 33 -10.11 -2.25 -1.96
C TYR A 33 -9.05 -1.18 -1.82
N ALA A 34 -8.99 -0.53 -0.65
CA ALA A 34 -7.89 0.35 -0.25
C ALA A 34 -6.87 -0.44 0.55
N ILE A 35 -5.66 -0.61 0.00
CA ILE A 35 -4.62 -1.43 0.60
C ILE A 35 -3.55 -0.55 1.23
N ALA A 36 -3.31 -0.72 2.53
CA ALA A 36 -2.27 -0.03 3.26
C ALA A 36 -1.17 -0.99 3.73
N ILE A 37 0.10 -0.64 3.47
CA ILE A 37 1.24 -1.38 3.98
C ILE A 37 1.72 -0.70 5.27
N ASP A 38 1.48 -1.34 6.41
CA ASP A 38 1.80 -0.84 7.75
C ASP A 38 2.49 -1.92 8.59
N PRO A 39 3.76 -2.23 8.31
CA PRO A 39 4.47 -3.35 8.96
C PRO A 39 4.46 -3.28 10.49
N SER A 40 4.37 -2.09 11.05
CA SER A 40 4.50 -1.84 12.49
C SER A 40 3.21 -1.51 13.22
N GLY A 41 2.05 -1.49 12.52
CA GLY A 41 0.75 -1.23 13.14
C GLY A 41 0.60 0.18 13.69
N LYS A 42 0.94 1.19 12.88
CA LYS A 42 0.87 2.61 13.27
C LYS A 42 -0.41 3.30 12.81
N LEU A 43 -1.11 2.73 11.83
CA LEU A 43 -2.31 3.32 11.27
C LEU A 43 -3.54 2.95 12.10
N THR A 44 -4.44 3.92 12.28
CA THR A 44 -5.76 3.68 12.88
C THR A 44 -6.85 4.02 11.90
N TRP A 45 -7.88 3.20 11.86
CA TRP A 45 -8.99 3.33 10.96
C TRP A 45 -10.27 3.73 11.71
N LYS A 46 -11.04 4.67 11.17
CA LYS A 46 -12.35 5.05 11.72
C LYS A 46 -13.39 3.96 11.44
N SER A 47 -13.32 3.38 10.23
CA SER A 47 -14.20 2.31 9.75
C SER A 47 -13.39 1.32 8.90
N ASN A 48 -14.05 0.29 8.41
CA ASN A 48 -13.50 -0.69 7.48
C ASN A 48 -13.53 -0.24 6.01
N ALA A 49 -13.95 1.00 5.73
CA ALA A 49 -14.04 1.51 4.37
C ALA A 49 -13.51 2.94 4.26
N ILE A 50 -12.93 3.27 3.09
CA ILE A 50 -12.51 4.59 2.64
C ILE A 50 -13.16 4.82 1.28
N GLU A 51 -13.98 5.87 1.16
CA GLU A 51 -14.65 6.23 -0.11
C GLU A 51 -15.39 5.06 -0.79
N GLY A 52 -15.90 4.12 0.01
CA GLY A 52 -16.58 2.92 -0.48
C GLY A 52 -15.68 1.71 -0.72
N GLU A 53 -14.37 1.87 -0.66
CA GLU A 53 -13.40 0.79 -0.79
C GLU A 53 -13.13 0.11 0.55
N HIS A 54 -13.18 -1.23 0.59
CA HIS A 54 -12.85 -1.97 1.81
C HIS A 54 -11.37 -1.90 2.13
N VAL A 55 -11.06 -1.61 3.40
CA VAL A 55 -9.66 -1.46 3.86
C VAL A 55 -9.02 -2.81 4.15
N ILE A 56 -7.86 -3.04 3.53
CA ILE A 56 -6.97 -4.16 3.83
C ILE A 56 -5.64 -3.62 4.34
N THR A 57 -5.23 -4.01 5.56
CA THR A 57 -3.94 -3.60 6.12
C THR A 57 -2.93 -4.75 6.05
N VAL A 58 -1.79 -4.51 5.39
CA VAL A 58 -0.68 -5.46 5.34
C VAL A 58 0.28 -5.16 6.49
N ILE A 59 0.48 -6.15 7.36
CA ILE A 59 1.22 -6.02 8.62
C ILE A 59 2.30 -7.09 8.78
N SER A 60 3.24 -6.86 9.69
CA SER A 60 4.18 -7.92 10.11
C SER A 60 3.64 -8.68 11.33
N GLU A 61 4.21 -9.86 11.62
CA GLU A 61 3.85 -10.64 12.80
C GLU A 61 4.27 -9.96 14.13
N ARG A 62 5.05 -8.87 14.05
CA ARG A 62 5.52 -8.09 15.22
C ARG A 62 4.49 -7.14 15.80
N VAL A 63 3.38 -6.88 15.12
CA VAL A 63 2.32 -6.02 15.64
C VAL A 63 1.73 -6.60 16.93
N SER A 64 1.25 -5.73 17.81
CA SER A 64 0.67 -6.16 19.09
C SER A 64 -0.69 -6.84 18.92
N ASP A 65 -1.05 -7.71 19.85
CA ASP A 65 -2.39 -8.31 19.91
C ASP A 65 -3.48 -7.24 20.08
N ASP A 66 -3.18 -6.15 20.80
CA ASP A 66 -4.10 -5.02 20.93
C ASP A 66 -4.40 -4.37 19.57
N TYR A 67 -3.39 -4.28 18.69
CA TYR A 67 -3.58 -3.74 17.35
C TYR A 67 -4.43 -4.68 16.46
N LEU A 68 -4.18 -5.98 16.52
CA LEU A 68 -4.99 -6.97 15.81
C LEU A 68 -6.46 -6.93 16.28
N ALA A 69 -6.67 -6.90 17.61
CA ALA A 69 -8.00 -6.77 18.17
C ALA A 69 -8.69 -5.45 17.76
N PHE A 70 -7.93 -4.37 17.65
CA PHE A 70 -8.45 -3.11 17.15
C PHE A 70 -8.91 -3.25 15.68
N LEU A 71 -8.10 -3.80 14.79
CA LEU A 71 -8.47 -4.01 13.38
C LEU A 71 -9.72 -4.89 13.26
N GLN A 72 -9.77 -6.02 13.99
CA GLN A 72 -10.94 -6.90 14.03
C GLN A 72 -12.20 -6.18 14.52
N SER A 73 -12.07 -5.35 15.58
CA SER A 73 -13.22 -4.59 16.13
C SER A 73 -13.77 -3.54 15.17
N LYS A 74 -12.96 -3.14 14.17
CA LYS A 74 -13.35 -2.22 13.11
C LYS A 74 -13.82 -2.92 11.83
N GLY A 75 -13.74 -4.24 11.77
CA GLY A 75 -14.00 -5.01 10.55
C GLY A 75 -12.97 -4.73 9.44
N VAL A 76 -11.76 -4.31 9.79
CA VAL A 76 -10.67 -4.08 8.84
C VAL A 76 -9.96 -5.39 8.58
N SER A 77 -9.90 -5.81 7.32
CA SER A 77 -9.14 -7.00 6.93
C SER A 77 -7.64 -6.76 7.10
N TYR A 78 -6.89 -7.81 7.49
CA TYR A 78 -5.45 -7.72 7.50
C TYR A 78 -4.77 -9.00 7.00
N LEU A 79 -3.62 -8.80 6.36
CA LEU A 79 -2.75 -9.87 5.87
C LEU A 79 -1.37 -9.75 6.53
N PHE A 80 -0.83 -10.87 6.99
CA PHE A 80 0.57 -10.92 7.41
C PHE A 80 1.47 -11.05 6.18
N GLY A 81 2.30 -10.04 5.96
CA GLY A 81 3.26 -10.02 4.86
C GLY A 81 4.58 -10.71 5.19
N GLY A 82 4.84 -10.99 6.48
CA GLY A 82 6.05 -11.64 6.93
C GLY A 82 6.31 -11.44 8.41
N ARG A 83 7.39 -12.04 8.90
CA ARG A 83 7.73 -12.06 10.31
C ARG A 83 8.14 -10.67 10.85
N ALA A 84 8.98 -9.97 10.09
CA ALA A 84 9.48 -8.64 10.40
C ALA A 84 9.32 -7.69 9.20
N ASP A 85 9.82 -8.13 8.06
CA ASP A 85 9.75 -7.41 6.80
C ASP A 85 8.59 -7.95 5.97
N ILE A 86 8.07 -7.11 5.08
CA ILE A 86 6.96 -7.46 4.21
C ILE A 86 7.50 -8.06 2.91
N ASP A 87 7.18 -9.32 2.66
CA ASP A 87 7.36 -9.99 1.38
C ASP A 87 6.21 -9.62 0.45
N LEU A 88 6.45 -8.64 -0.42
CA LEU A 88 5.43 -8.09 -1.33
C LEU A 88 4.89 -9.15 -2.29
N SER A 89 5.73 -10.09 -2.74
CA SER A 89 5.30 -11.17 -3.64
C SER A 89 4.27 -12.08 -2.96
N LYS A 90 4.50 -12.46 -1.71
CA LYS A 90 3.54 -13.23 -0.92
C LYS A 90 2.26 -12.47 -0.67
N VAL A 91 2.37 -11.16 -0.42
CA VAL A 91 1.20 -10.29 -0.23
C VAL A 91 0.33 -10.28 -1.48
N LEU A 92 0.91 -10.10 -2.67
CA LEU A 92 0.16 -10.12 -3.93
C LEU A 92 -0.58 -11.46 -4.17
N VAL A 93 0.07 -12.59 -3.84
CA VAL A 93 -0.57 -13.90 -3.91
C VAL A 93 -1.77 -14.00 -2.96
N LYS A 94 -1.64 -13.50 -1.72
CA LYS A 94 -2.73 -13.49 -0.74
C LYS A 94 -3.87 -12.57 -1.15
N LEU A 95 -3.58 -11.38 -1.67
CA LEU A 95 -4.58 -10.44 -2.19
C LEU A 95 -5.41 -11.07 -3.31
N ARG A 96 -4.75 -11.76 -4.24
CA ARG A 96 -5.44 -12.49 -5.30
C ARG A 96 -6.29 -13.64 -4.75
N LYS A 97 -5.73 -14.42 -3.82
CA LYS A 97 -6.39 -15.60 -3.26
C LYS A 97 -7.64 -15.25 -2.44
N HIS A 98 -7.54 -14.25 -1.55
CA HIS A 98 -8.58 -13.95 -0.57
C HIS A 98 -9.60 -12.93 -1.06
N PHE A 99 -9.20 -12.02 -1.94
CA PHE A 99 -10.04 -10.91 -2.39
C PHE A 99 -10.26 -10.90 -3.92
N GLY A 100 -9.69 -11.84 -4.67
CA GLY A 100 -9.83 -11.90 -6.12
C GLY A 100 -9.14 -10.74 -6.87
N ILE A 101 -8.30 -9.94 -6.20
CA ILE A 101 -7.66 -8.76 -6.77
C ILE A 101 -6.70 -9.19 -7.89
N ARG A 102 -6.94 -8.69 -9.11
CA ARG A 102 -6.13 -8.97 -10.30
C ARG A 102 -5.37 -7.77 -10.82
N LYS A 103 -5.79 -6.57 -10.43
CA LYS A 103 -5.17 -5.31 -10.81
C LYS A 103 -4.96 -4.49 -9.54
N LEU A 104 -3.73 -4.03 -9.36
CA LEU A 104 -3.34 -3.17 -8.26
C LEU A 104 -2.86 -1.83 -8.82
N LEU A 105 -3.39 -0.74 -8.30
CA LEU A 105 -2.88 0.60 -8.53
C LEU A 105 -1.92 0.96 -7.39
N LEU A 106 -0.66 1.18 -7.73
CA LEU A 106 0.37 1.57 -6.79
C LEU A 106 0.48 3.09 -6.77
N GLU A 107 -0.16 3.73 -5.80
CA GLU A 107 -0.25 5.20 -5.67
C GLU A 107 0.69 5.76 -4.60
N GLY A 108 1.43 4.90 -3.96
CA GLY A 108 2.17 5.19 -2.74
C GLY A 108 3.30 6.16 -2.90
N GLY A 109 3.90 6.80 -1.98
CA GLY A 109 5.10 7.64 -2.10
C GLY A 109 6.33 6.87 -2.61
N GLY A 110 7.41 7.59 -2.90
CA GLY A 110 8.62 7.04 -3.53
C GLY A 110 9.17 5.77 -2.87
N ARG A 111 9.10 5.63 -1.54
CA ARG A 111 9.58 4.44 -0.82
C ARG A 111 8.80 3.19 -1.15
N ILE A 112 7.48 3.25 -1.18
CA ILE A 112 6.67 2.07 -1.50
C ILE A 112 6.82 1.71 -2.98
N ASN A 113 6.82 2.72 -3.88
CA ASN A 113 7.08 2.53 -5.29
C ASN A 113 8.46 1.90 -5.52
N GLY A 114 9.48 2.38 -4.82
CA GLY A 114 10.83 1.83 -4.85
C GLY A 114 10.90 0.38 -4.40
N SER A 115 10.17 0.02 -3.34
CA SER A 115 10.12 -1.36 -2.84
C SER A 115 9.47 -2.32 -3.86
N PHE A 116 8.39 -1.91 -4.53
CA PHE A 116 7.77 -2.70 -5.59
C PHE A 116 8.67 -2.81 -6.82
N LEU A 117 9.36 -1.72 -7.20
CA LEU A 117 10.32 -1.73 -8.31
C LEU A 117 11.50 -2.66 -8.01
N ALA A 118 12.06 -2.59 -6.81
CA ALA A 118 13.16 -3.46 -6.39
C ALA A 118 12.79 -4.94 -6.36
N ALA A 119 11.52 -5.25 -6.06
CA ALA A 119 10.98 -6.60 -6.02
C ALA A 119 10.52 -7.12 -7.41
N ASP A 120 10.66 -6.34 -8.47
CA ASP A 120 10.20 -6.68 -9.84
C ASP A 120 8.69 -6.92 -9.95
N LEU A 121 7.91 -6.09 -9.27
CA LEU A 121 6.47 -6.25 -9.13
C LEU A 121 5.65 -5.13 -9.79
N ILE A 122 6.24 -4.40 -10.72
CA ILE A 122 5.57 -3.34 -11.47
C ILE A 122 5.55 -3.71 -12.95
N ASP A 123 4.35 -3.83 -13.52
CA ASP A 123 4.17 -4.15 -14.94
C ASP A 123 4.16 -2.88 -15.81
N GLU A 124 3.59 -1.80 -15.29
CA GLU A 124 3.36 -0.56 -16.04
C GLU A 124 3.56 0.67 -15.16
N LEU A 125 4.23 1.67 -15.69
CA LEU A 125 4.38 3.00 -15.10
C LEU A 125 3.49 3.99 -15.84
N SER A 126 2.64 4.70 -15.08
CA SER A 126 1.77 5.78 -15.57
C SER A 126 2.15 7.09 -14.88
N VAL A 127 2.57 8.09 -15.63
CA VAL A 127 3.07 9.37 -15.11
C VAL A 127 2.31 10.52 -15.75
N LEU A 128 1.81 11.42 -14.92
CA LEU A 128 1.25 12.70 -15.32
C LEU A 128 2.27 13.81 -15.02
N ILE A 129 2.67 14.53 -16.05
CA ILE A 129 3.55 15.70 -15.93
C ILE A 129 2.69 16.94 -16.01
N ALA A 130 2.51 17.61 -14.87
CA ALA A 130 1.82 18.90 -14.82
C ALA A 130 2.76 20.01 -15.34
N PRO A 131 2.20 21.04 -15.99
CA PRO A 131 2.97 22.18 -16.51
C PRO A 131 3.28 23.19 -15.39
N VAL A 132 3.93 22.72 -14.32
CA VAL A 132 4.30 23.52 -13.15
C VAL A 132 5.80 23.35 -12.89
N ALA A 133 6.51 24.44 -12.76
CA ALA A 133 7.89 24.45 -12.30
C ALA A 133 7.90 24.71 -10.80
N ASP A 134 8.31 23.70 -10.02
CA ASP A 134 8.54 23.83 -8.59
C ASP A 134 10.05 23.90 -8.33
N GLY A 135 10.52 25.02 -7.77
CA GLY A 135 11.90 25.23 -7.39
C GLY A 135 12.28 24.73 -5.99
N SER A 136 11.41 23.94 -5.36
CA SER A 136 11.62 23.47 -3.98
C SER A 136 12.75 22.44 -3.89
N ILE A 137 13.56 22.54 -2.83
CA ILE A 137 14.60 21.55 -2.50
C ILE A 137 13.95 20.40 -1.72
N GLY A 138 14.33 19.14 -2.01
CA GLY A 138 13.87 17.97 -1.26
C GLY A 138 12.51 17.43 -1.68
N THR A 139 12.08 17.71 -2.88
CA THR A 139 10.88 17.12 -3.49
C THR A 139 11.00 15.59 -3.50
N PRO A 140 9.93 14.86 -3.12
CA PRO A 140 9.92 13.40 -3.18
C PRO A 140 10.19 12.90 -4.61
N THR A 141 10.99 11.85 -4.73
CA THR A 141 11.19 11.19 -6.03
C THR A 141 10.07 10.21 -6.32
N LEU A 142 9.95 9.79 -7.58
CA LEU A 142 8.96 8.79 -7.99
C LEU A 142 9.26 7.41 -7.39
N PHE A 143 10.56 7.08 -7.25
CA PHE A 143 11.05 5.84 -6.66
C PHE A 143 12.22 6.11 -5.72
N ASP A 144 12.06 5.79 -4.44
CA ASP A 144 13.12 5.86 -3.42
C ASP A 144 13.48 4.45 -2.96
N VAL A 145 14.73 4.05 -3.14
CA VAL A 145 15.26 2.77 -2.66
C VAL A 145 16.38 3.08 -1.66
N GLU A 146 16.22 2.69 -0.39
CA GLU A 146 17.20 2.97 0.66
C GLU A 146 18.48 2.13 0.57
N ALA A 147 18.42 0.94 -0.01
CA ALA A 147 19.56 0.02 -0.09
C ALA A 147 19.89 -0.34 -1.52
N GLN A 148 21.20 -0.36 -1.79
CA GLN A 148 21.84 -0.83 -3.04
C GLN A 148 20.98 -0.63 -4.29
N ARG A 149 21.30 0.45 -5.01
CA ARG A 149 20.70 0.71 -6.32
C ARG A 149 20.87 -0.52 -7.20
N GLY A 150 19.79 -1.22 -7.45
CA GLY A 150 19.74 -2.17 -8.54
C GLY A 150 20.10 -1.46 -9.87
N PRO A 151 20.47 -2.21 -10.91
CA PRO A 151 20.75 -1.61 -12.22
C PRO A 151 19.54 -0.81 -12.69
N ALA A 152 19.81 0.34 -13.34
CA ALA A 152 18.76 1.12 -14.00
C ALA A 152 17.99 0.23 -14.99
N ARG A 153 16.67 0.37 -15.02
CA ARG A 153 15.80 -0.41 -15.92
C ARG A 153 15.43 0.41 -17.13
N ASN A 154 15.53 -0.20 -18.30
CA ASN A 154 15.01 0.39 -19.52
C ASN A 154 13.49 0.21 -19.59
N LEU A 155 12.77 1.30 -19.82
CA LEU A 155 11.33 1.31 -19.94
C LEU A 155 10.96 1.39 -21.43
N ARG A 156 9.92 0.67 -21.83
CA ARG A 156 9.38 0.73 -23.18
C ARG A 156 8.16 1.65 -23.21
N LEU A 157 8.25 2.75 -23.98
CA LEU A 157 7.13 3.69 -24.12
C LEU A 157 5.91 2.98 -24.77
N ILE A 158 4.77 3.11 -24.13
CA ILE A 158 3.46 2.62 -24.61
C ILE A 158 2.69 3.76 -25.30
N SER A 159 2.58 4.92 -24.62
CA SER A 159 1.84 6.06 -25.14
C SER A 159 2.28 7.38 -24.54
N VAL A 160 2.08 8.44 -25.33
CA VAL A 160 2.21 9.85 -24.90
C VAL A 160 0.90 10.54 -25.28
N GLN A 161 0.29 11.24 -24.35
CA GLN A 161 -0.95 11.98 -24.61
C GLN A 161 -0.88 13.36 -24.00
N LYS A 162 -1.28 14.38 -24.74
CA LYS A 162 -1.54 15.71 -24.19
C LYS A 162 -2.98 15.74 -23.69
N LEU A 163 -3.15 16.04 -22.41
CA LEU A 163 -4.45 16.21 -21.76
C LEU A 163 -4.81 17.70 -21.67
N LYS A 164 -6.05 17.94 -21.22
CA LYS A 164 -6.52 19.29 -20.93
C LYS A 164 -5.63 19.95 -19.85
N GLY A 165 -5.36 21.26 -20.00
CA GLY A 165 -4.51 22.01 -19.06
C GLY A 165 -3.03 21.76 -19.26
N ASP A 166 -2.60 21.41 -20.47
CA ASP A 166 -1.21 21.19 -20.89
C ASP A 166 -0.48 20.09 -20.11
N VAL A 167 -1.22 19.20 -19.46
CA VAL A 167 -0.69 18.01 -18.80
C VAL A 167 -0.25 16.98 -19.84
N VAL A 168 0.93 16.37 -19.65
CA VAL A 168 1.39 15.24 -20.47
C VAL A 168 1.23 13.95 -19.70
N TRP A 169 0.56 12.98 -20.31
CA TRP A 169 0.42 11.65 -19.76
C TRP A 169 1.33 10.66 -20.50
N LEU A 170 2.25 10.06 -19.75
CA LEU A 170 3.19 9.07 -20.24
C LEU A 170 2.85 7.70 -19.65
N ARG A 171 2.89 6.66 -20.50
CA ARG A 171 2.76 5.27 -20.04
C ARG A 171 3.94 4.46 -20.58
N TYR A 172 4.52 3.67 -19.69
CA TYR A 172 5.65 2.79 -20.01
C TYR A 172 5.36 1.38 -19.49
N LYS A 173 5.84 0.39 -20.24
CA LYS A 173 5.99 -0.98 -19.74
C LYS A 173 7.37 -1.10 -19.09
N ILE A 174 7.41 -1.69 -17.90
CA ILE A 174 8.63 -2.04 -17.16
C ILE A 174 9.05 -3.46 -17.52
#